data_d60ac1f3a12ab1648ef719251a313c3e
#
_entry.id   d60ac1f3a12ab1648ef719251a313c3e
#
_cell.length_a   1.000
_cell.length_b   1.000
_cell.length_c   1.000
_cell.angle_alpha   90.00
_cell.angle_beta   90.00
_cell.angle_gamma   90.00
#
_symmetry.space_group_name_H-M   'P 1'
#
loop_
_entity.id
_entity.type
_entity.pdbx_description
1 polymer ?
#
loop_
_entity_poly.entity_id
_entity_poly.type
_entity_poly.pdbx_seq_one_letter_code
_entity_poly.pdbx_strand_id
1 'polypeptide(L)'
;MQRFFAHNTGKHETAIQALILLGAMLFFLFSPAKASAHPHVFVDCSLTFEFNDNGLAGVRQKWWFDEMFAAMILGDFDKNHDNILTPDEAKALEQGAFVNLKNFNYFTRILVDGQEHKQIEATEFNPSIEEGTLVYEFFVPLNIVDQDKHVVMVAIYDESFYTAVQMDPQNKVLGLSGKYKTNLELEPVSKMAYFYDQIVPEAAVLTLLPQ
;
A
#
# COMPACT_ATOMS: atom_id res chain seq x y z
N MET A 1 -46.09 -70.68 7.35
CA MET A 1 -44.79 -70.55 6.69
C MET A 1 -44.64 -69.10 6.11
N GLN A 2 -44.58 -68.09 7.01
CA GLN A 2 -44.42 -66.66 6.67
C GLN A 2 -43.82 -65.89 7.85
N ARG A 3 -42.57 -65.89 8.09
CA ARG A 3 -41.85 -65.00 8.98
C ARG A 3 -40.33 -65.13 8.78
N PHE A 4 -39.77 -64.63 7.67
CA PHE A 4 -38.30 -64.59 7.54
C PHE A 4 -37.74 -63.52 6.57
N PHE A 5 -38.53 -62.51 6.14
CA PHE A 5 -38.02 -61.53 5.21
C PHE A 5 -37.99 -60.07 5.69
N ALA A 6 -38.27 -59.79 6.97
CA ALA A 6 -38.43 -58.40 7.43
C ALA A 6 -37.21 -57.81 8.21
N HIS A 7 -36.02 -58.44 8.22
CA HIS A 7 -34.98 -58.02 9.17
C HIS A 7 -33.70 -57.47 8.52
N ASN A 8 -33.65 -57.32 7.18
CA ASN A 8 -32.37 -56.88 6.55
C ASN A 8 -32.41 -55.50 5.83
N THR A 9 -33.59 -54.91 5.62
CA THR A 9 -33.70 -53.62 4.90
C THR A 9 -33.24 -52.43 5.76
N GLY A 10 -33.54 -52.43 7.07
CA GLY A 10 -33.14 -51.31 7.95
C GLY A 10 -31.65 -51.12 8.16
N LYS A 11 -30.89 -52.22 8.10
CA LYS A 11 -29.41 -52.12 8.25
C LYS A 11 -28.73 -51.54 7.02
N HIS A 12 -29.26 -51.77 5.83
CA HIS A 12 -28.71 -51.19 4.58
C HIS A 12 -29.02 -49.69 4.49
N GLU A 13 -30.23 -49.28 4.92
CA GLU A 13 -30.61 -47.85 4.91
C GLU A 13 -29.75 -47.03 5.89
N THR A 14 -29.53 -47.54 7.09
CA THR A 14 -28.63 -46.86 8.07
C THR A 14 -27.17 -46.80 7.62
N ALA A 15 -26.68 -47.85 6.97
CA ALA A 15 -25.32 -47.85 6.40
C ALA A 15 -25.16 -46.81 5.26
N ILE A 16 -26.17 -46.72 4.38
CA ILE A 16 -26.19 -45.72 3.30
C ILE A 16 -26.23 -44.30 3.85
N GLN A 17 -27.06 -44.05 4.84
CA GLN A 17 -27.13 -42.75 5.50
C GLN A 17 -25.82 -42.36 6.18
N ALA A 18 -25.18 -43.31 6.87
CA ALA A 18 -23.86 -43.08 7.48
C ALA A 18 -22.77 -42.77 6.43
N LEU A 19 -22.80 -43.44 5.28
CA LEU A 19 -21.88 -43.19 4.17
C LEU A 19 -22.08 -41.81 3.53
N ILE A 20 -23.36 -41.39 3.38
CA ILE A 20 -23.70 -40.06 2.86
C ILE A 20 -23.23 -38.96 3.84
N LEU A 21 -23.46 -39.13 5.13
CA LEU A 21 -22.99 -38.20 6.16
C LEU A 21 -21.47 -38.12 6.24
N LEU A 22 -20.79 -39.27 6.13
CA LEU A 22 -19.33 -39.30 6.08
C LEU A 22 -18.77 -38.61 4.80
N GLY A 23 -19.40 -38.87 3.64
CA GLY A 23 -19.07 -38.20 2.41
C GLY A 23 -19.28 -36.68 2.44
N ALA A 24 -20.39 -36.22 3.02
CA ALA A 24 -20.65 -34.80 3.23
C ALA A 24 -19.63 -34.18 4.18
N MET A 25 -19.31 -34.86 5.28
CA MET A 25 -18.30 -34.38 6.24
C MET A 25 -16.92 -34.29 5.59
N LEU A 26 -16.50 -35.29 4.80
CA LEU A 26 -15.25 -35.25 4.04
C LEU A 26 -15.25 -34.10 3.01
N PHE A 27 -16.35 -33.88 2.30
CA PHE A 27 -16.47 -32.77 1.35
C PHE A 27 -16.25 -31.41 2.01
N PHE A 28 -16.76 -31.17 3.22
CA PHE A 28 -16.51 -29.96 3.99
C PHE A 28 -15.05 -29.84 4.47
N LEU A 29 -14.39 -30.96 4.80
CA LEU A 29 -12.99 -30.96 5.23
C LEU A 29 -12.00 -30.66 4.07
N PHE A 30 -12.39 -30.96 2.83
CA PHE A 30 -11.60 -30.68 1.63
C PHE A 30 -12.05 -29.43 0.87
N SER A 31 -13.00 -28.66 1.42
CA SER A 31 -13.33 -27.36 0.83
C SER A 31 -12.13 -26.42 0.96
N PRO A 32 -11.54 -25.92 -0.15
CA PRO A 32 -10.43 -24.99 -0.07
C PRO A 32 -10.94 -23.71 0.58
N ALA A 33 -10.52 -23.45 1.82
CA ALA A 33 -10.66 -22.12 2.39
C ALA A 33 -9.76 -21.18 1.56
N LYS A 34 -10.31 -20.12 0.99
CA LYS A 34 -9.50 -19.06 0.41
C LYS A 34 -8.73 -18.40 1.55
N ALA A 35 -7.51 -18.88 1.79
CA ALA A 35 -6.59 -18.16 2.66
C ALA A 35 -6.09 -16.94 1.87
N SER A 36 -6.54 -15.75 2.25
CA SER A 36 -5.91 -14.52 1.76
C SER A 36 -4.59 -14.37 2.52
N ALA A 37 -3.47 -14.54 1.80
CA ALA A 37 -2.13 -14.41 2.37
C ALA A 37 -1.58 -12.98 2.25
N HIS A 38 -2.35 -12.03 1.80
CA HIS A 38 -1.98 -10.62 1.63
C HIS A 38 -2.80 -9.71 2.56
N PRO A 39 -2.24 -8.58 3.01
CA PRO A 39 -0.87 -8.09 2.82
C PRO A 39 0.15 -8.68 3.81
N HIS A 40 1.45 -8.54 3.49
CA HIS A 40 2.58 -8.97 4.34
C HIS A 40 3.34 -7.79 4.95
N VAL A 41 3.21 -6.61 4.39
CA VAL A 41 3.85 -5.36 4.85
C VAL A 41 2.76 -4.30 4.99
N PHE A 42 2.84 -3.52 6.07
CA PHE A 42 1.95 -2.38 6.30
C PHE A 42 2.78 -1.10 6.37
N VAL A 43 2.28 -0.07 5.69
CA VAL A 43 2.91 1.25 5.62
C VAL A 43 1.88 2.32 5.91
N ASP A 44 2.14 3.16 6.91
CA ASP A 44 1.46 4.44 7.05
C ASP A 44 2.23 5.47 6.22
N CYS A 45 1.53 6.25 5.41
CA CYS A 45 2.14 7.20 4.48
C CYS A 45 1.54 8.59 4.65
N SER A 46 2.38 9.62 4.74
CA SER A 46 1.95 11.01 4.63
C SER A 46 2.60 11.71 3.45
N LEU A 47 1.89 12.67 2.88
CA LEU A 47 2.32 13.46 1.74
C LEU A 47 2.45 14.94 2.14
N THR A 48 3.53 15.55 1.67
CA THR A 48 3.73 17.00 1.74
C THR A 48 3.94 17.54 0.34
N PHE A 49 3.00 18.35 -0.14
CA PHE A 49 3.11 19.05 -1.42
C PHE A 49 3.99 20.29 -1.21
N GLU A 50 5.15 20.31 -1.85
CA GLU A 50 6.15 21.36 -1.68
C GLU A 50 6.11 22.35 -2.84
N PHE A 51 5.98 23.63 -2.51
CA PHE A 51 6.02 24.74 -3.46
C PHE A 51 7.33 25.49 -3.36
N ASN A 52 7.75 26.02 -4.49
CA ASN A 52 8.83 26.99 -4.60
C ASN A 52 8.33 28.26 -5.32
N ASP A 53 9.23 29.20 -5.63
CA ASP A 53 8.88 30.45 -6.30
C ASP A 53 8.25 30.26 -7.67
N ASN A 54 8.46 29.12 -8.33
CA ASN A 54 7.95 28.82 -9.67
C ASN A 54 6.58 28.13 -9.67
N GLY A 55 6.23 27.38 -8.60
CA GLY A 55 4.98 26.63 -8.52
C GLY A 55 5.12 25.39 -7.65
N LEU A 56 4.36 24.34 -7.96
CA LEU A 56 4.46 23.05 -7.26
C LEU A 56 5.73 22.33 -7.69
N ALA A 57 6.70 22.27 -6.80
CA ALA A 57 7.98 21.60 -7.03
C ALA A 57 7.84 20.07 -7.07
N GLY A 58 7.04 19.52 -6.15
CA GLY A 58 6.82 18.09 -6.08
C GLY A 58 6.13 17.65 -4.78
N VAL A 59 6.25 16.37 -4.49
CA VAL A 59 5.62 15.75 -3.33
C VAL A 59 6.67 15.01 -2.52
N ARG A 60 6.84 15.39 -1.26
CA ARG A 60 7.61 14.63 -0.28
C ARG A 60 6.72 13.57 0.31
N GLN A 61 7.22 12.34 0.35
CA GLN A 61 6.54 11.20 0.93
C GLN A 61 7.28 10.79 2.20
N LYS A 62 6.54 10.46 3.25
CA LYS A 62 7.08 9.90 4.46
C LYS A 62 6.32 8.63 4.81
N TRP A 63 7.04 7.51 4.91
CA TRP A 63 6.50 6.17 5.10
C TRP A 63 6.99 5.60 6.42
N TRP A 64 6.07 5.15 7.26
CA TRP A 64 6.36 4.42 8.49
C TRP A 64 6.01 2.96 8.27
N PHE A 65 6.97 2.09 8.45
CA PHE A 65 6.78 0.66 8.26
C PHE A 65 6.32 -0.04 9.53
N ASP A 66 5.61 -1.16 9.38
CA ASP A 66 5.28 -2.02 10.51
C ASP A 66 6.54 -2.60 11.19
N GLU A 67 6.39 -3.00 12.46
CA GLU A 67 7.51 -3.47 13.28
C GLU A 67 8.23 -4.70 12.71
N MET A 68 7.48 -5.61 12.07
CA MET A 68 8.06 -6.85 11.54
C MET A 68 8.93 -6.56 10.31
N PHE A 69 8.45 -5.75 9.38
CA PHE A 69 9.22 -5.32 8.22
C PHE A 69 10.40 -4.45 8.64
N ALA A 70 10.19 -3.49 9.56
CA ALA A 70 11.25 -2.66 10.10
C ALA A 70 12.37 -3.50 10.72
N ALA A 71 12.04 -4.46 11.58
CA ALA A 71 13.02 -5.34 12.20
C ALA A 71 13.82 -6.17 11.18
N MET A 72 13.19 -6.64 10.11
CA MET A 72 13.85 -7.38 9.03
C MET A 72 14.87 -6.48 8.30
N ILE A 73 14.47 -5.29 7.88
CA ILE A 73 15.35 -4.36 7.16
C ILE A 73 16.49 -3.87 8.05
N LEU A 74 16.19 -3.49 9.30
CA LEU A 74 17.22 -3.03 10.24
C LEU A 74 18.21 -4.16 10.59
N GLY A 75 17.77 -5.42 10.67
CA GLY A 75 18.66 -6.57 10.84
C GLY A 75 19.69 -6.70 9.72
N ASP A 76 19.36 -6.27 8.50
CA ASP A 76 20.27 -6.33 7.35
C ASP A 76 21.16 -5.08 7.23
N PHE A 77 20.69 -3.90 7.64
CA PHE A 77 21.38 -2.62 7.34
C PHE A 77 21.92 -1.88 8.58
N ASP A 78 21.32 -1.96 9.75
CA ASP A 78 21.87 -1.46 11.01
C ASP A 78 22.89 -2.47 11.56
N LYS A 79 24.15 -2.31 11.16
CA LYS A 79 25.21 -3.30 11.42
C LYS A 79 25.66 -3.39 12.88
N ASN A 80 25.57 -2.28 13.59
CA ASN A 80 25.97 -2.21 15.00
C ASN A 80 24.78 -2.38 15.96
N HIS A 81 23.55 -2.44 15.45
CA HIS A 81 22.30 -2.61 16.18
C HIS A 81 22.09 -1.55 17.26
N ASP A 82 22.47 -0.30 16.96
CA ASP A 82 22.28 0.82 17.89
C ASP A 82 20.97 1.62 17.65
N ASN A 83 20.17 1.18 16.65
CA ASN A 83 18.94 1.84 16.19
C ASN A 83 19.18 3.28 15.68
N ILE A 84 20.34 3.52 15.11
CA ILE A 84 20.69 4.76 14.42
C ILE A 84 21.30 4.39 13.07
N LEU A 85 20.72 4.86 11.97
CA LEU A 85 21.32 4.66 10.66
C LEU A 85 22.44 5.68 10.44
N THR A 86 23.69 5.23 10.45
CA THR A 86 24.82 6.04 10.02
C THR A 86 24.71 6.39 8.53
N PRO A 87 25.42 7.40 8.02
CA PRO A 87 25.40 7.73 6.59
C PRO A 87 25.78 6.55 5.67
N ASP A 88 26.69 5.69 6.11
CA ASP A 88 27.10 4.50 5.33
C ASP A 88 26.01 3.43 5.33
N GLU A 89 25.34 3.21 6.45
CA GLU A 89 24.20 2.28 6.56
C GLU A 89 22.98 2.78 5.80
N ALA A 90 22.67 4.08 5.88
CA ALA A 90 21.62 4.72 5.10
C ALA A 90 21.88 4.58 3.59
N LYS A 91 23.12 4.76 3.16
CA LYS A 91 23.52 4.55 1.76
C LYS A 91 23.42 3.10 1.35
N ALA A 92 23.83 2.17 2.21
CA ALA A 92 23.70 0.73 1.93
C ALA A 92 22.24 0.33 1.80
N LEU A 93 21.37 0.86 2.65
CA LEU A 93 19.93 0.64 2.60
C LEU A 93 19.31 1.24 1.31
N GLU A 94 19.70 2.45 0.91
CA GLU A 94 19.29 3.04 -0.35
C GLU A 94 19.60 2.14 -1.53
N GLN A 95 20.87 1.67 -1.62
CA GLN A 95 21.35 0.85 -2.73
C GLN A 95 20.82 -0.60 -2.70
N GLY A 96 20.63 -1.16 -1.53
CA GLY A 96 20.24 -2.56 -1.35
C GLY A 96 18.73 -2.80 -1.34
N ALA A 97 17.95 -1.81 -0.90
CA ALA A 97 16.50 -1.95 -0.74
C ALA A 97 15.71 -0.88 -1.50
N PHE A 98 15.90 0.41 -1.18
CA PHE A 98 15.06 1.49 -1.70
C PHE A 98 15.08 1.61 -3.23
N VAL A 99 16.25 1.50 -3.85
CA VAL A 99 16.40 1.60 -5.31
C VAL A 99 15.54 0.58 -6.07
N ASN A 100 15.25 -0.56 -5.47
CA ASN A 100 14.43 -1.61 -6.09
C ASN A 100 12.96 -1.20 -6.25
N LEU A 101 12.48 -0.25 -5.44
CA LEU A 101 11.12 0.31 -5.54
C LEU A 101 10.91 1.08 -6.86
N LYS A 102 11.99 1.50 -7.52
CA LYS A 102 11.93 2.12 -8.86
C LYS A 102 11.18 1.23 -9.86
N ASN A 103 11.34 -0.08 -9.77
CA ASN A 103 10.68 -1.04 -10.66
C ASN A 103 9.16 -1.06 -10.49
N PHE A 104 8.66 -0.49 -9.40
CA PHE A 104 7.25 -0.40 -9.02
C PHE A 104 6.80 1.07 -8.94
N ASN A 105 7.53 2.02 -9.58
CA ASN A 105 7.28 3.46 -9.48
C ASN A 105 7.17 3.95 -8.04
N TYR A 106 7.94 3.38 -7.10
CA TYR A 106 7.85 3.70 -5.67
C TYR A 106 6.41 3.63 -5.13
N PHE A 107 5.61 2.67 -5.63
CA PHE A 107 4.16 2.52 -5.34
C PHE A 107 3.33 3.79 -5.59
N THR A 108 3.89 4.76 -6.29
CA THR A 108 3.34 6.11 -6.47
C THR A 108 2.61 6.23 -7.80
N ARG A 109 1.37 6.68 -7.75
CA ARG A 109 0.54 7.03 -8.92
C ARG A 109 0.16 8.50 -8.84
N ILE A 110 0.49 9.26 -9.87
CA ILE A 110 0.20 10.69 -9.94
C ILE A 110 -0.59 10.99 -11.20
N LEU A 111 -1.70 11.72 -11.01
CA LEU A 111 -2.45 12.30 -12.12
C LEU A 111 -2.41 13.82 -12.00
N VAL A 112 -2.08 14.47 -13.10
CA VAL A 112 -2.18 15.93 -13.24
C VAL A 112 -3.26 16.23 -14.28
N ASP A 113 -4.33 16.89 -13.87
CA ASP A 113 -5.50 17.18 -14.71
C ASP A 113 -6.10 15.94 -15.39
N GLY A 114 -6.05 14.82 -14.68
CA GLY A 114 -6.54 13.52 -15.15
C GLY A 114 -5.59 12.78 -16.08
N GLN A 115 -4.41 13.34 -16.40
CA GLN A 115 -3.36 12.71 -17.19
C GLN A 115 -2.35 12.04 -16.26
N GLU A 116 -1.98 10.78 -16.55
CA GLU A 116 -0.99 10.06 -15.74
C GLU A 116 0.41 10.63 -15.95
N HIS A 117 1.06 10.99 -14.83
CA HIS A 117 2.47 11.35 -14.79
C HIS A 117 3.32 10.07 -14.72
N LYS A 118 3.81 9.61 -15.89
CA LYS A 118 4.40 8.28 -16.03
C LYS A 118 5.81 8.11 -15.48
N GLN A 119 6.57 9.20 -15.36
CA GLN A 119 7.95 9.15 -14.88
C GLN A 119 7.99 9.51 -13.40
N ILE A 120 7.96 8.49 -12.57
CA ILE A 120 8.15 8.66 -11.13
C ILE A 120 9.62 8.46 -10.81
N GLU A 121 10.26 9.51 -10.35
CA GLU A 121 11.62 9.50 -9.85
C GLU A 121 11.60 9.89 -8.38
N ALA A 122 12.34 9.16 -7.55
CA ALA A 122 12.54 9.51 -6.16
C ALA A 122 13.94 10.10 -5.98
N THR A 123 14.02 11.22 -5.28
CA THR A 123 15.25 11.92 -4.92
C THR A 123 15.26 12.21 -3.43
N GLU A 124 16.39 12.65 -2.91
CA GLU A 124 16.51 13.06 -1.51
C GLU A 124 16.07 11.95 -0.52
N PHE A 125 16.41 10.69 -0.82
CA PHE A 125 16.09 9.60 0.08
C PHE A 125 16.82 9.75 1.42
N ASN A 126 16.07 9.74 2.50
CA ASN A 126 16.56 9.89 3.86
C ASN A 126 15.87 8.88 4.79
N PRO A 127 16.46 7.70 5.01
CA PRO A 127 15.93 6.73 5.95
C PRO A 127 16.27 7.14 7.39
N SER A 128 15.35 6.88 8.32
CA SER A 128 15.55 7.11 9.76
C SER A 128 14.87 6.04 10.59
N ILE A 129 15.15 6.04 11.89
CA ILE A 129 14.43 5.23 12.87
C ILE A 129 13.72 6.21 13.80
N GLU A 130 12.39 6.14 13.82
CA GLU A 130 11.55 6.97 14.69
C GLU A 130 10.71 6.06 15.59
N GLU A 131 10.82 6.25 16.90
CA GLU A 131 10.11 5.45 17.90
C GLU A 131 10.28 3.92 17.73
N GLY A 132 11.46 3.50 17.25
CA GLY A 132 11.77 2.10 16.98
C GLY A 132 11.27 1.56 15.64
N THR A 133 10.65 2.38 14.83
CA THR A 133 10.12 2.03 13.52
C THR A 133 11.00 2.60 12.41
N LEU A 134 11.20 1.82 11.34
CA LEU A 134 11.88 2.28 10.14
C LEU A 134 11.01 3.30 9.40
N VAL A 135 11.62 4.41 9.02
CA VAL A 135 10.97 5.48 8.27
C VAL A 135 11.74 5.73 6.98
N TYR A 136 11.03 5.83 5.86
CA TYR A 136 11.56 6.34 4.61
C TYR A 136 11.00 7.73 4.35
N GLU A 137 11.86 8.68 4.04
CA GLU A 137 11.46 9.98 3.51
C GLU A 137 12.15 10.21 2.17
N PHE A 138 11.40 10.65 1.15
CA PHE A 138 11.94 10.94 -0.17
C PHE A 138 11.06 11.93 -0.92
N PHE A 139 11.61 12.56 -1.95
CA PHE A 139 10.94 13.57 -2.75
C PHE A 139 10.69 13.07 -4.17
N VAL A 140 9.47 13.31 -4.68
CA VAL A 140 9.08 13.04 -6.06
C VAL A 140 8.85 14.38 -6.76
N PRO A 141 9.75 14.82 -7.69
CA PRO A 141 9.62 16.08 -8.37
C PRO A 141 8.49 16.05 -9.41
N LEU A 142 7.70 17.13 -9.49
CA LEU A 142 6.63 17.35 -10.47
C LEU A 142 6.87 18.55 -11.37
N ASN A 143 7.36 19.65 -10.81
CA ASN A 143 7.69 20.89 -11.54
C ASN A 143 6.51 21.48 -12.32
N ILE A 144 5.35 21.65 -11.66
CA ILE A 144 4.19 22.35 -12.25
C ILE A 144 4.40 23.85 -12.03
N VAL A 145 4.76 24.58 -13.10
CA VAL A 145 5.28 25.96 -13.02
C VAL A 145 4.35 27.03 -13.61
N ASP A 146 3.25 26.66 -14.25
CA ASP A 146 2.30 27.62 -14.80
C ASP A 146 1.30 28.13 -13.73
N GLN A 147 0.51 29.15 -14.11
CA GLN A 147 -0.47 29.80 -13.23
C GLN A 147 -1.91 29.38 -13.56
N ASP A 148 -2.09 28.26 -14.25
CA ASP A 148 -3.42 27.76 -14.53
C ASP A 148 -4.00 26.97 -13.34
N LYS A 149 -5.28 26.65 -13.42
CA LYS A 149 -5.90 25.76 -12.45
C LYS A 149 -5.44 24.33 -12.71
N HIS A 150 -4.91 23.68 -11.70
CA HIS A 150 -4.55 22.27 -11.76
C HIS A 150 -5.22 21.43 -10.67
N VAL A 151 -5.44 20.17 -10.98
CA VAL A 151 -5.83 19.14 -10.02
C VAL A 151 -4.76 18.04 -10.04
N VAL A 152 -4.05 17.91 -8.93
CA VAL A 152 -3.00 16.89 -8.74
C VAL A 152 -3.52 15.83 -7.79
N MET A 153 -3.61 14.59 -8.26
CA MET A 153 -3.99 13.44 -7.46
C MET A 153 -2.77 12.56 -7.21
N VAL A 154 -2.51 12.22 -5.97
CA VAL A 154 -1.42 11.32 -5.59
C VAL A 154 -1.96 10.18 -4.76
N ALA A 155 -1.83 8.96 -5.25
CA ALA A 155 -2.16 7.74 -4.54
C ALA A 155 -0.91 6.87 -4.38
N ILE A 156 -0.79 6.21 -3.24
CA ILE A 156 0.31 5.31 -2.93
C ILE A 156 -0.28 3.91 -2.71
N TYR A 157 0.09 2.96 -3.57
CA TYR A 157 -0.35 1.57 -3.42
C TYR A 157 0.52 0.59 -4.20
N ASP A 158 0.63 -0.62 -3.69
CA ASP A 158 1.23 -1.76 -4.36
C ASP A 158 0.14 -2.54 -5.12
N GLU A 159 0.21 -2.59 -6.45
CA GLU A 159 -0.78 -3.28 -7.30
C GLU A 159 -0.93 -4.77 -6.96
N SER A 160 0.12 -5.41 -6.43
CA SER A 160 0.08 -6.80 -5.98
C SER A 160 -0.58 -6.99 -4.63
N PHE A 161 -0.79 -5.89 -3.89
CA PHE A 161 -1.27 -5.89 -2.51
C PHE A 161 -0.39 -6.71 -1.54
N TYR A 162 0.88 -6.90 -1.89
CA TYR A 162 1.86 -7.45 -0.95
C TYR A 162 2.11 -6.45 0.19
N THR A 163 2.13 -5.15 -0.14
CA THR A 163 2.20 -4.03 0.80
C THR A 163 0.86 -3.31 0.84
N ALA A 164 0.24 -3.23 2.01
CA ALA A 164 -0.90 -2.36 2.26
C ALA A 164 -0.40 -0.98 2.69
N VAL A 165 -0.87 0.06 2.01
CA VAL A 165 -0.53 1.44 2.34
C VAL A 165 -1.78 2.14 2.86
N GLN A 166 -1.67 2.77 4.02
CA GLN A 166 -2.69 3.64 4.60
C GLN A 166 -2.23 5.08 4.50
N MET A 167 -3.03 5.94 3.89
CA MET A 167 -2.75 7.36 3.79
C MET A 167 -3.12 8.08 5.09
N ASP A 168 -2.18 8.84 5.67
CA ASP A 168 -2.45 9.72 6.81
C ASP A 168 -3.36 10.88 6.35
N PRO A 169 -4.46 11.17 7.05
CA PRO A 169 -5.30 12.32 6.74
C PRO A 169 -4.61 13.67 6.94
N GLN A 170 -3.45 13.73 7.61
CA GLN A 170 -2.69 14.94 7.87
C GLN A 170 -1.71 15.33 6.75
N ASN A 171 -2.07 15.04 5.50
CA ASN A 171 -1.31 15.53 4.34
C ASN A 171 -1.20 17.07 4.36
N LYS A 172 -0.07 17.61 3.86
CA LYS A 172 0.28 19.03 4.03
C LYS A 172 0.64 19.71 2.72
N VAL A 173 0.52 21.05 2.75
CA VAL A 173 1.06 21.93 1.71
C VAL A 173 2.09 22.84 2.36
N LEU A 174 3.30 22.91 1.81
CA LEU A 174 4.40 23.77 2.30
C LEU A 174 4.91 24.70 1.20
N GLY A 175 5.46 25.83 1.60
CA GLY A 175 6.09 26.79 0.69
C GLY A 175 5.12 27.55 -0.20
N LEU A 176 3.83 27.51 0.09
CA LEU A 176 2.81 28.18 -0.72
C LEU A 176 3.07 29.69 -0.77
N SER A 177 3.38 30.19 -1.96
CA SER A 177 3.46 31.63 -2.20
C SER A 177 2.04 32.18 -2.33
N GLY A 178 1.85 33.51 -2.11
CA GLY A 178 0.56 34.18 -2.30
C GLY A 178 -0.02 34.14 -3.73
N LYS A 179 0.63 33.42 -4.66
CA LYS A 179 0.20 33.24 -6.05
C LYS A 179 -0.91 32.20 -6.22
N TYR A 180 -1.08 31.29 -5.25
CA TYR A 180 -2.06 30.20 -5.34
C TYR A 180 -2.92 30.11 -4.08
N LYS A 181 -4.17 29.71 -4.28
CA LYS A 181 -4.99 29.07 -3.25
C LYS A 181 -5.00 27.58 -3.48
N THR A 182 -4.96 26.82 -2.42
CA THR A 182 -4.98 25.37 -2.50
C THR A 182 -6.12 24.79 -1.69
N ASN A 183 -6.71 23.71 -2.18
CA ASN A 183 -7.55 22.80 -1.42
C ASN A 183 -6.95 21.41 -1.49
N LEU A 184 -6.73 20.78 -0.33
CA LEU A 184 -6.18 19.43 -0.23
C LEU A 184 -7.19 18.54 0.50
N GLU A 185 -7.64 17.49 -0.18
CA GLU A 185 -8.62 16.54 0.32
C GLU A 185 -8.07 15.11 0.16
N LEU A 186 -8.53 14.19 1.01
CA LEU A 186 -8.26 12.77 0.87
C LEU A 186 -9.54 12.08 0.41
N GLU A 187 -9.49 11.43 -0.75
CA GLU A 187 -10.66 10.85 -1.39
C GLU A 187 -10.38 9.43 -1.92
N PRO A 188 -11.34 8.49 -1.79
CA PRO A 188 -11.24 7.21 -2.47
C PRO A 188 -11.41 7.39 -3.99
N VAL A 189 -10.49 6.82 -4.78
CA VAL A 189 -10.48 6.98 -6.23
C VAL A 189 -10.78 5.65 -6.93
N SER A 190 -12.06 5.39 -7.22
CA SER A 190 -12.52 4.13 -7.81
C SER A 190 -11.87 3.80 -9.16
N LYS A 191 -11.49 4.80 -9.97
CA LYS A 191 -10.79 4.60 -11.25
C LYS A 191 -9.36 4.07 -11.10
N MET A 192 -8.81 4.08 -9.88
CA MET A 192 -7.51 3.54 -9.51
C MET A 192 -7.65 2.20 -8.75
N ALA A 193 -8.82 1.56 -8.78
CA ALA A 193 -9.01 0.26 -8.15
C ALA A 193 -7.94 -0.72 -8.64
N TYR A 194 -7.41 -1.52 -7.73
CA TYR A 194 -6.32 -2.46 -7.98
C TYR A 194 -6.57 -3.81 -7.30
N PHE A 195 -5.65 -4.75 -7.45
CA PHE A 195 -5.78 -6.11 -6.92
C PHE A 195 -7.12 -6.74 -7.34
N TYR A 196 -7.30 -6.90 -8.66
CA TYR A 196 -8.53 -7.44 -9.27
C TYR A 196 -9.77 -6.60 -8.97
N ASP A 197 -9.64 -5.27 -8.94
CA ASP A 197 -10.70 -4.29 -8.62
C ASP A 197 -11.32 -4.44 -7.22
N GLN A 198 -10.64 -5.14 -6.30
CA GLN A 198 -11.14 -5.39 -4.96
C GLN A 198 -10.79 -4.27 -3.97
N ILE A 199 -9.77 -3.47 -4.28
CA ILE A 199 -9.27 -2.42 -3.40
C ILE A 199 -9.32 -1.09 -4.12
N VAL A 200 -9.94 -0.11 -3.49
CA VAL A 200 -10.00 1.29 -3.96
C VAL A 200 -9.02 2.09 -3.11
N PRO A 201 -7.93 2.64 -3.67
CA PRO A 201 -7.00 3.45 -2.91
C PRO A 201 -7.59 4.80 -2.57
N GLU A 202 -7.13 5.38 -1.46
CA GLU A 202 -7.29 6.80 -1.19
C GLU A 202 -6.21 7.59 -1.93
N ALA A 203 -6.55 8.77 -2.44
CA ALA A 203 -5.61 9.69 -3.04
C ALA A 203 -5.69 11.05 -2.34
N ALA A 204 -4.55 11.67 -2.14
CA ALA A 204 -4.48 13.08 -1.79
C ALA A 204 -4.73 13.91 -3.06
N VAL A 205 -5.82 14.67 -3.05
CA VAL A 205 -6.28 15.50 -4.17
C VAL A 205 -5.99 16.95 -3.86
N LEU A 206 -4.98 17.51 -4.50
CA LEU A 206 -4.60 18.91 -4.39
C LEU A 206 -5.19 19.70 -5.56
N THR A 207 -6.08 20.63 -5.27
CA THR A 207 -6.56 21.62 -6.24
C THR A 207 -5.75 22.89 -6.10
N LEU A 208 -5.11 23.33 -7.19
CA LEU A 208 -4.39 24.57 -7.32
C LEU A 208 -5.28 25.60 -8.02
N LEU A 209 -5.47 26.76 -7.42
CA LEU A 209 -6.22 27.86 -7.97
C LEU A 209 -5.32 29.11 -8.01
N PRO A 210 -5.09 29.71 -9.17
CA PRO A 210 -4.36 30.98 -9.25
C PRO A 210 -5.12 32.06 -8.50
N GLN A 211 -4.40 33.01 -7.90
CA GLN A 211 -4.97 34.19 -7.23
C GLN A 211 -5.03 35.39 -8.17
#